data_a7070a2c2b6cfd3bff33ecbc987e80b3
#
_entry.id   a7070a2c2b6cfd3bff33ecbc987e80b3
#
_cell.length_a   1.000
_cell.length_b   1.000
_cell.length_c   1.000
_cell.angle_alpha   90.00
_cell.angle_beta   90.00
_cell.angle_gamma   90.00
#
_symmetry.space_group_name_H-M   'P 1'
#
loop_
_entity.id
_entity.type
_entity.pdbx_description
1 polymer ?
#
loop_
_entity_poly.entity_id
_entity_poly.type
_entity_poly.pdbx_seq_one_letter_code
_entity_poly.pdbx_strand_id
1 'polypeptide(L)'
;MKERIIDNEIKLIPYYRNDEVSLPWYQDSDVCKQVDNRDEPYNLELLHSMYDYLNTHGSCYYIEYKGVLVGDVSLRDNSEIAIVVCKEYQNQHIGRRCVTDMLKLAKEKGMKKVIANVYSFNTQSRAMFLSVGFERTDDEWYEYKL
;
A
#
# COMPACT_ATOMS: atom_id res chain seq x y z
N MET A 1 -14.35 10.19 2.04
CA MET A 1 -13.06 10.31 1.30
C MET A 1 -13.36 10.53 -0.18
N LYS A 2 -12.49 11.25 -0.83
CA LYS A 2 -12.59 11.51 -2.26
C LYS A 2 -11.53 10.71 -3.00
N GLU A 3 -11.77 10.45 -4.27
CA GLU A 3 -10.73 9.93 -5.16
C GLU A 3 -9.53 10.88 -5.20
N ARG A 4 -8.36 10.31 -5.40
CA ARG A 4 -7.13 11.09 -5.58
C ARG A 4 -6.56 10.79 -6.96
N ILE A 5 -6.39 11.82 -7.75
CA ILE A 5 -5.82 11.69 -9.09
C ILE A 5 -4.32 11.94 -8.97
N ILE A 6 -3.52 10.90 -9.22
CA ILE A 6 -2.06 11.00 -9.15
C ILE A 6 -1.51 11.56 -10.46
N ASP A 7 -1.91 10.96 -11.57
CA ASP A 7 -1.53 11.38 -12.91
C ASP A 7 -2.55 10.85 -13.93
N ASN A 8 -2.23 10.90 -15.22
CA ASN A 8 -3.15 10.43 -16.25
C ASN A 8 -3.31 8.90 -16.30
N GLU A 9 -2.51 8.17 -15.55
CA GLU A 9 -2.55 6.70 -15.52
C GLU A 9 -3.11 6.15 -14.21
N ILE A 10 -2.94 6.85 -13.09
CA ILE A 10 -3.22 6.33 -11.75
C ILE A 10 -4.20 7.21 -11.00
N LYS A 11 -5.24 6.57 -10.48
CA LYS A 11 -6.15 7.16 -9.49
C LYS A 11 -6.19 6.29 -8.25
N LEU A 12 -6.43 6.90 -7.11
CA LEU A 12 -6.72 6.19 -5.87
C LEU A 12 -8.21 6.31 -5.60
N ILE A 13 -8.88 5.16 -5.50
CA ILE A 13 -10.32 5.05 -5.30
C ILE A 13 -10.56 4.68 -3.82
N PRO A 14 -11.36 5.46 -3.08
CA PRO A 14 -11.68 5.08 -1.69
C PRO A 14 -12.16 3.64 -1.61
N TYR A 15 -11.69 2.89 -0.63
CA TYR A 15 -11.99 1.46 -0.50
C TYR A 15 -13.49 1.22 -0.50
N TYR A 16 -13.91 0.20 -1.24
CA TYR A 16 -15.22 -0.42 -1.20
C TYR A 16 -15.04 -1.93 -1.36
N ARG A 17 -15.99 -2.72 -0.88
CA ARG A 17 -15.84 -4.18 -0.96
C ARG A 17 -15.95 -4.65 -2.41
N ASN A 18 -14.89 -5.26 -2.91
CA ASN A 18 -14.81 -5.81 -4.26
C ASN A 18 -13.93 -7.06 -4.25
N ASP A 19 -14.46 -8.12 -3.62
CA ASP A 19 -13.71 -9.35 -3.37
C ASP A 19 -13.30 -10.08 -4.64
N GLU A 20 -14.10 -10.02 -5.69
CA GLU A 20 -13.78 -10.65 -6.97
C GLU A 20 -12.45 -10.17 -7.53
N VAL A 21 -12.17 -8.89 -7.35
CA VAL A 21 -10.95 -8.27 -7.88
C VAL A 21 -9.80 -8.40 -6.88
N SER A 22 -10.05 -8.11 -5.59
CA SER A 22 -8.96 -8.00 -4.62
C SER A 22 -8.51 -9.34 -4.03
N LEU A 23 -9.39 -10.32 -3.86
CA LEU A 23 -9.00 -11.60 -3.28
C LEU A 23 -7.88 -12.29 -4.06
N PRO A 24 -7.91 -12.36 -5.40
CA PRO A 24 -6.84 -12.98 -6.16
C PRO A 24 -5.46 -12.37 -5.90
N TRP A 25 -5.38 -11.07 -5.61
CA TRP A 25 -4.09 -10.44 -5.29
C TRP A 25 -3.45 -11.07 -4.07
N TYR A 26 -4.26 -11.39 -3.05
CA TYR A 26 -3.83 -11.93 -1.77
C TYR A 26 -3.79 -13.47 -1.76
N GLN A 27 -4.00 -14.10 -2.91
CA GLN A 27 -3.83 -15.53 -3.08
C GLN A 27 -2.55 -15.88 -3.84
N ASP A 28 -1.85 -14.88 -4.36
CA ASP A 28 -0.52 -15.05 -4.94
C ASP A 28 0.51 -15.25 -3.82
N SER A 29 1.34 -16.28 -3.94
CA SER A 29 2.30 -16.64 -2.89
C SER A 29 3.36 -15.58 -2.64
N ASP A 30 3.83 -14.90 -3.69
CA ASP A 30 4.81 -13.83 -3.56
C ASP A 30 4.21 -12.62 -2.85
N VAL A 31 2.97 -12.26 -3.20
CA VAL A 31 2.27 -11.16 -2.55
C VAL A 31 2.04 -11.46 -1.07
N CYS A 32 1.60 -12.67 -0.72
CA CYS A 32 1.42 -13.06 0.68
C CYS A 32 2.72 -12.96 1.49
N LYS A 33 3.84 -13.34 0.90
CA LYS A 33 5.15 -13.19 1.52
C LYS A 33 5.51 -11.71 1.73
N GLN A 34 5.32 -10.90 0.71
CA GLN A 34 5.65 -9.47 0.74
C GLN A 34 4.84 -8.71 1.78
N VAL A 35 3.57 -9.02 1.90
CA VAL A 35 2.61 -8.29 2.74
C VAL A 35 2.66 -8.74 4.20
N ASP A 36 2.72 -10.04 4.43
CA ASP A 36 2.44 -10.62 5.75
C ASP A 36 3.37 -11.77 6.12
N ASN A 37 4.38 -12.03 5.31
CA ASN A 37 5.32 -13.14 5.50
C ASN A 37 4.58 -14.47 5.71
N ARG A 38 3.52 -14.69 4.94
CA ARG A 38 2.69 -15.89 5.02
C ARG A 38 3.00 -16.86 3.89
N ASP A 39 2.89 -18.15 4.19
CA ASP A 39 2.95 -19.20 3.19
C ASP A 39 1.57 -19.55 2.64
N GLU A 40 0.51 -19.27 3.41
CA GLU A 40 -0.85 -19.58 3.04
C GLU A 40 -1.55 -18.38 2.39
N PRO A 41 -2.40 -18.61 1.37
CA PRO A 41 -3.18 -17.54 0.77
C PRO A 41 -4.23 -16.99 1.75
N TYR A 42 -4.66 -15.75 1.52
CA TYR A 42 -5.78 -15.18 2.26
C TYR A 42 -7.08 -15.87 1.86
N ASN A 43 -7.97 -16.03 2.81
CA ASN A 43 -9.37 -16.33 2.56
C ASN A 43 -10.21 -15.06 2.66
N LEU A 44 -11.52 -15.15 2.38
CA LEU A 44 -12.41 -13.99 2.44
C LEU A 44 -12.47 -13.36 3.83
N GLU A 45 -12.49 -14.18 4.88
CA GLU A 45 -12.57 -13.69 6.25
C GLU A 45 -11.34 -12.84 6.60
N LEU A 46 -10.16 -13.32 6.28
CA LEU A 46 -8.92 -12.60 6.54
C LEU A 46 -8.83 -11.33 5.69
N LEU A 47 -9.24 -11.40 4.42
CA LEU A 47 -9.27 -10.25 3.54
C LEU A 47 -10.19 -9.15 4.08
N HIS A 48 -11.39 -9.51 4.50
CA HIS A 48 -12.35 -8.56 5.08
C HIS A 48 -11.82 -7.94 6.37
N SER A 49 -11.24 -8.75 7.25
CA SER A 49 -10.64 -8.26 8.49
C SER A 49 -9.53 -7.24 8.23
N MET A 50 -8.69 -7.51 7.25
CA MET A 50 -7.61 -6.60 6.87
C MET A 50 -8.15 -5.26 6.36
N TYR A 51 -9.06 -5.28 5.39
CA TYR A 51 -9.61 -4.05 4.84
C TYR A 51 -10.45 -3.27 5.84
N ASP A 52 -11.24 -3.95 6.67
CA ASP A 52 -12.03 -3.29 7.70
C ASP A 52 -11.12 -2.58 8.71
N TYR A 53 -10.02 -3.22 9.09
CA TYR A 53 -9.03 -2.61 9.98
C TYR A 53 -8.40 -1.36 9.35
N LEU A 54 -7.92 -1.47 8.11
CA LEU A 54 -7.26 -0.37 7.42
C LEU A 54 -8.22 0.80 7.18
N ASN A 55 -9.46 0.51 6.82
CA ASN A 55 -10.46 1.53 6.53
C ASN A 55 -11.00 2.19 7.80
N THR A 56 -11.01 1.48 8.91
CA THR A 56 -11.46 2.02 10.21
C THR A 56 -10.38 2.86 10.89
N HIS A 57 -9.10 2.49 10.73
CA HIS A 57 -7.98 3.13 11.43
C HIS A 57 -7.19 4.09 10.54
N GLY A 58 -7.73 4.47 9.41
CA GLY A 58 -7.05 5.40 8.52
C GLY A 58 -7.75 5.54 7.19
N SER A 59 -6.98 5.91 6.19
CA SER A 59 -7.45 6.08 4.81
C SER A 59 -6.99 4.90 3.97
N CYS A 60 -7.91 4.16 3.37
CA CYS A 60 -7.63 3.01 2.53
C CYS A 60 -8.18 3.24 1.13
N TYR A 61 -7.36 2.98 0.11
CA TYR A 61 -7.70 3.19 -1.28
C TYR A 61 -7.35 1.95 -2.11
N TYR A 62 -8.16 1.69 -3.14
CA TYR A 62 -7.71 0.88 -4.26
C TYR A 62 -6.83 1.72 -5.19
N ILE A 63 -5.87 1.06 -5.82
CA ILE A 63 -5.05 1.66 -6.88
C ILE A 63 -5.66 1.29 -8.22
N GLU A 64 -6.11 2.29 -8.99
CA GLU A 64 -6.57 2.09 -10.35
C GLU A 64 -5.49 2.56 -11.31
N TYR A 65 -5.02 1.64 -12.16
CA TYR A 65 -4.00 1.92 -13.15
C TYR A 65 -4.57 1.68 -14.55
N LYS A 66 -4.63 2.75 -15.35
CA LYS A 66 -5.20 2.69 -16.71
C LYS A 66 -6.57 2.03 -16.75
N GLY A 67 -7.42 2.37 -15.79
CA GLY A 67 -8.80 1.86 -15.70
C GLY A 67 -8.95 0.50 -15.03
N VAL A 68 -7.88 -0.11 -14.53
CA VAL A 68 -7.90 -1.44 -13.91
C VAL A 68 -7.45 -1.34 -12.44
N LEU A 69 -8.18 -1.98 -11.54
CA LEU A 69 -7.76 -2.06 -10.13
C LEU A 69 -6.61 -3.06 -10.01
N VAL A 70 -5.47 -2.61 -9.47
CA VAL A 70 -4.22 -3.39 -9.45
C VAL A 70 -3.62 -3.56 -8.06
N GLY A 71 -4.22 -2.99 -7.03
CA GLY A 71 -3.70 -3.08 -5.69
C GLY A 71 -4.42 -2.15 -4.73
N ASP A 72 -3.80 -1.93 -3.59
CA ASP A 72 -4.30 -1.03 -2.56
C ASP A 72 -3.17 -0.30 -1.85
N VAL A 73 -3.50 0.84 -1.26
CA VAL A 73 -2.58 1.63 -0.45
C VAL A 73 -3.36 2.21 0.71
N SER A 74 -2.76 2.23 1.89
CA SER A 74 -3.39 2.77 3.07
C SER A 74 -2.43 3.63 3.88
N LEU A 75 -3.00 4.61 4.56
CA LEU A 75 -2.27 5.46 5.50
C LEU A 75 -3.08 5.46 6.79
N ARG A 76 -2.53 4.84 7.83
CA ARG A 76 -3.18 4.76 9.15
C ARG A 76 -3.03 6.06 9.91
N ASP A 77 -3.91 6.25 10.88
CA ASP A 77 -3.86 7.44 11.75
C ASP A 77 -2.60 7.51 12.60
N ASN A 78 -1.90 6.38 12.78
CA ASN A 78 -0.60 6.34 13.46
C ASN A 78 0.58 6.65 12.53
N SER A 79 0.31 7.12 11.32
CA SER A 79 1.29 7.48 10.28
C SER A 79 1.92 6.29 9.54
N GLU A 80 1.44 5.08 9.75
CA GLU A 80 1.97 3.91 9.05
C GLU A 80 1.32 3.75 7.67
N ILE A 81 2.17 3.63 6.64
CA ILE A 81 1.76 3.36 5.27
C ILE A 81 1.91 1.87 4.95
N ALA A 82 0.99 1.34 4.16
CA ALA A 82 1.11 0.01 3.58
C ALA A 82 0.65 0.06 2.13
N ILE A 83 1.27 -0.72 1.28
CA ILE A 83 0.95 -0.75 -0.15
C ILE A 83 1.12 -2.16 -0.70
N VAL A 84 0.18 -2.55 -1.55
CA VAL A 84 0.22 -3.81 -2.28
C VAL A 84 -0.08 -3.53 -3.74
N VAL A 85 0.80 -4.00 -4.62
CA VAL A 85 0.56 -4.02 -6.06
C VAL A 85 0.54 -5.48 -6.47
N CYS A 86 -0.49 -5.90 -7.23
CA CYS A 86 -0.61 -7.29 -7.64
C CYS A 86 0.57 -7.69 -8.53
N LYS A 87 0.87 -8.99 -8.53
CA LYS A 87 2.07 -9.55 -9.14
C LYS A 87 2.31 -9.06 -10.57
N GLU A 88 1.25 -9.05 -11.38
CA GLU A 88 1.32 -8.71 -12.80
C GLU A 88 1.74 -7.26 -13.07
N TYR A 89 1.52 -6.37 -12.11
CA TYR A 89 1.77 -4.94 -12.26
C TYR A 89 2.95 -4.44 -11.42
N GLN A 90 3.69 -5.33 -10.79
CA GLN A 90 4.90 -4.94 -10.05
C GLN A 90 6.01 -4.50 -11.00
N ASN A 91 6.98 -3.73 -10.48
CA ASN A 91 8.13 -3.22 -11.24
C ASN A 91 7.78 -2.23 -12.35
N GLN A 92 6.67 -1.50 -12.22
CA GLN A 92 6.25 -0.48 -13.18
C GLN A 92 6.17 0.92 -12.54
N HIS A 93 6.83 1.11 -11.39
CA HIS A 93 6.84 2.37 -10.64
C HIS A 93 5.45 2.82 -10.12
N ILE A 94 4.47 1.94 -10.12
CA ILE A 94 3.13 2.24 -9.61
C ILE A 94 3.18 2.51 -8.10
N GLY A 95 3.84 1.62 -7.36
CA GLY A 95 4.00 1.77 -5.91
C GLY A 95 4.68 3.08 -5.54
N ARG A 96 5.75 3.43 -6.22
CA ARG A 96 6.49 4.66 -5.98
C ARG A 96 5.62 5.90 -6.13
N ARG A 97 4.81 5.94 -7.17
CA ARG A 97 3.90 7.08 -7.41
C ARG A 97 2.81 7.16 -6.36
N CYS A 98 2.26 6.02 -5.95
CA CYS A 98 1.24 5.97 -4.90
C CYS A 98 1.79 6.37 -3.54
N VAL A 99 2.97 5.91 -3.18
CA VAL A 99 3.62 6.29 -1.92
C VAL A 99 3.89 7.79 -1.89
N THR A 100 4.36 8.36 -2.99
CA THR A 100 4.60 9.80 -3.09
C THR A 100 3.31 10.59 -2.85
N ASP A 101 2.18 10.12 -3.38
CA ASP A 101 0.89 10.77 -3.14
C ASP A 101 0.43 10.62 -1.68
N MET A 102 0.72 9.49 -1.05
CA MET A 102 0.39 9.29 0.37
C MET A 102 1.19 10.22 1.29
N LEU A 103 2.41 10.59 0.89
CA LEU A 103 3.16 11.61 1.62
C LEU A 103 2.46 12.96 1.56
N LYS A 104 1.87 13.30 0.41
CA LYS A 104 1.07 14.52 0.28
C LYS A 104 -0.16 14.46 1.18
N LEU A 105 -0.86 13.33 1.20
CA LEU A 105 -2.02 13.13 2.08
C LEU A 105 -1.63 13.26 3.54
N ALA A 106 -0.51 12.66 3.94
CA ALA A 106 -0.03 12.74 5.31
C ALA A 106 0.24 14.19 5.72
N LYS A 107 0.85 14.96 4.84
CA LYS A 107 1.10 16.39 5.07
C LYS A 107 -0.21 17.17 5.19
N GLU A 108 -1.18 16.89 4.33
CA GLU A 108 -2.52 17.51 4.39
C GLU A 108 -3.21 17.21 5.73
N LYS A 109 -2.97 16.03 6.31
CA LYS A 109 -3.53 15.62 7.61
C LYS A 109 -2.75 16.17 8.80
N GLY A 110 -1.66 16.89 8.57
CA GLY A 110 -0.83 17.45 9.65
C GLY A 110 0.08 16.45 10.32
N MET A 111 0.33 15.31 9.71
CA MET A 111 1.29 14.33 10.23
C MET A 111 2.70 14.89 10.14
N LYS A 112 3.58 14.49 11.06
CA LYS A 112 4.97 14.94 11.10
C LYS A 112 5.91 14.00 10.37
N LYS A 113 5.51 12.76 10.20
CA LYS A 113 6.29 11.73 9.54
C LYS A 113 5.37 10.61 9.03
N VAL A 114 5.92 9.78 8.15
CA VAL A 114 5.28 8.54 7.69
C VAL A 114 6.26 7.41 7.95
N ILE A 115 5.77 6.29 8.49
CA ILE A 115 6.58 5.10 8.76
C ILE A 115 6.10 3.95 7.89
N ALA A 116 7.02 3.06 7.54
CA ALA A 116 6.73 1.86 6.76
C ALA A 116 7.46 0.67 7.37
N ASN A 117 6.73 -0.44 7.50
CA ASN A 117 7.30 -1.72 7.88
C ASN A 117 7.54 -2.53 6.62
N VAL A 118 8.78 -2.94 6.37
CA VAL A 118 9.16 -3.69 5.17
C VAL A 118 10.03 -4.86 5.58
N TYR A 119 9.58 -6.08 5.31
CA TYR A 119 10.35 -7.29 5.64
C TYR A 119 11.73 -7.25 4.97
N SER A 120 12.74 -7.73 5.69
CA SER A 120 14.14 -7.65 5.25
C SER A 120 14.40 -8.34 3.91
N PHE A 121 13.65 -9.41 3.60
CA PHE A 121 13.77 -10.13 2.33
C PHE A 121 13.08 -9.42 1.16
N ASN A 122 12.23 -8.44 1.43
CA ASN A 122 11.50 -7.73 0.38
C ASN A 122 12.35 -6.58 -0.18
N THR A 123 13.37 -6.95 -0.95
CA THR A 123 14.36 -6.01 -1.49
C THR A 123 13.74 -5.01 -2.45
N GLN A 124 12.74 -5.43 -3.21
CA GLN A 124 12.03 -4.57 -4.15
C GLN A 124 11.34 -3.42 -3.43
N SER A 125 10.59 -3.71 -2.38
CA SER A 125 9.89 -2.69 -1.61
C SER A 125 10.85 -1.78 -0.86
N ARG A 126 11.92 -2.35 -0.30
CA ARG A 126 12.98 -1.56 0.36
C ARG A 126 13.60 -0.55 -0.60
N ALA A 127 13.96 -0.99 -1.79
CA ALA A 127 14.52 -0.11 -2.82
C ALA A 127 13.54 0.99 -3.20
N MET A 128 12.26 0.67 -3.33
CA MET A 128 11.23 1.64 -3.66
C MET A 128 11.11 2.71 -2.58
N PHE A 129 10.99 2.33 -1.31
CA PHE A 129 10.87 3.30 -0.22
C PHE A 129 12.11 4.19 -0.10
N LEU A 130 13.30 3.62 -0.24
CA LEU A 130 14.53 4.41 -0.25
C LEU A 130 14.57 5.40 -1.42
N SER A 131 14.10 4.97 -2.60
CA SER A 131 14.08 5.84 -3.78
C SER A 131 13.12 7.02 -3.64
N VAL A 132 12.07 6.88 -2.83
CA VAL A 132 11.13 7.97 -2.53
C VAL A 132 11.72 8.96 -1.51
N GLY A 133 12.69 8.53 -0.72
CA GLY A 133 13.35 9.37 0.27
C GLY A 133 13.18 8.91 1.70
N PHE A 134 12.59 7.73 1.93
CA PHE A 134 12.54 7.15 3.26
C PHE A 134 13.94 6.77 3.72
N GLU A 135 14.18 6.87 5.02
CA GLU A 135 15.41 6.44 5.65
C GLU A 135 15.13 5.21 6.52
N ARG A 136 16.04 4.26 6.52
CA ARG A 136 15.95 3.08 7.38
C ARG A 136 16.26 3.49 8.81
N THR A 137 15.34 3.18 9.73
CA THR A 137 15.50 3.51 11.16
C THR A 137 15.78 2.29 12.02
N ASP A 138 15.41 1.09 11.53
CA ASP A 138 15.65 -0.19 12.19
C ASP A 138 15.66 -1.27 11.11
N ASP A 139 15.83 -2.55 11.49
CA ASP A 139 15.97 -3.66 10.52
C ASP A 139 14.88 -3.70 9.47
N GLU A 140 13.62 -3.50 9.89
CA GLU A 140 12.47 -3.59 9.00
C GLU A 140 11.60 -2.33 9.05
N TRP A 141 12.13 -1.23 9.55
CA TRP A 141 11.40 0.04 9.66
C TRP A 141 12.06 1.16 8.87
N TYR A 142 11.22 1.93 8.22
CA TYR A 142 11.62 3.09 7.40
C TYR A 142 10.78 4.29 7.81
N GLU A 143 11.34 5.47 7.66
CA GLU A 143 10.70 6.72 8.08
C GLU A 143 10.95 7.82 7.05
N TYR A 144 9.92 8.62 6.80
CA TYR A 144 10.01 9.82 5.99
C TYR A 144 9.51 11.00 6.84
N LYS A 145 10.36 11.99 7.06
CA LYS A 145 10.00 13.21 7.81
C LYS A 145 9.32 14.20 6.88
N LEU A 146 8.18 14.70 7.30
CA LEU A 146 7.38 15.65 6.52
C LEU A 146 7.75 17.10 6.83
#